data_fd371464f610a1cceb24c5a0661d7bc2
#
_entry.id   fd371464f610a1cceb24c5a0661d7bc2
#
_cell.length_a   1.000
_cell.length_b   1.000
_cell.length_c   1.000
_cell.angle_alpha   90.00
_cell.angle_beta   90.00
_cell.angle_gamma   90.00
#
_symmetry.space_group_name_H-M   'P 1'
#
loop_
_entity.id
_entity.type
_entity.pdbx_description
1 polymer ?
#
loop_
_entity_poly.entity_id
_entity_poly.type
_entity_poly.pdbx_seq_one_letter_code
_entity_poly.pdbx_strand_id
1 'polypeptide(L)'
;MWRYPPDELWSDCTEGIELKQTAAAQTIVLYPELSVCRYTVEIRNAENLKYVSGISGSLSSLAGGLLPGVGYDAISEECVTIPFDAAVSADKTLVTGSLLAFGHCAATQNAHQLTIYAVLADESKWYYTYDVTDQIHSAPDQRNVHIVLDGLPLPKPIVNGGGFQPSVDEWQSVDVDIEM
;
A
#
# COMPACT_ATOMS: atom_id res chain seq x y z
N MET A 1 -8.18 11.26 0.64
CA MET A 1 -8.42 11.25 -0.82
C MET A 1 -7.86 9.96 -1.40
N TRP A 2 -8.49 9.38 -2.44
CA TRP A 2 -8.00 8.18 -3.13
C TRP A 2 -7.13 8.58 -4.32
N ARG A 3 -6.00 7.90 -4.52
CA ARG A 3 -5.14 8.08 -5.70
C ARG A 3 -4.65 6.72 -6.20
N TYR A 4 -4.32 6.65 -7.49
CA TYR A 4 -3.63 5.48 -8.03
C TYR A 4 -2.17 5.49 -7.61
N PRO A 5 -1.53 4.29 -7.45
CA PRO A 5 -0.10 4.22 -7.21
C PRO A 5 0.67 4.89 -8.36
N PRO A 6 1.78 5.57 -8.08
CA PRO A 6 2.64 6.10 -9.12
C PRO A 6 3.35 4.95 -9.86
N ASP A 7 3.77 5.22 -11.08
CA ASP A 7 4.76 4.40 -11.78
C ASP A 7 6.15 4.56 -11.16
N GLU A 8 7.09 3.71 -11.54
CA GLU A 8 8.49 3.89 -11.17
C GLU A 8 9.01 5.21 -11.73
N LEU A 9 9.45 6.07 -10.84
CA LEU A 9 10.00 7.38 -11.16
C LEU A 9 11.46 7.46 -10.70
N TRP A 10 12.32 7.89 -11.60
CA TRP A 10 13.75 8.11 -11.34
C TRP A 10 14.05 9.58 -11.46
N SER A 11 14.71 10.16 -10.49
CA SER A 11 15.12 11.56 -10.52
C SER A 11 16.53 11.77 -10.01
N ASP A 12 17.15 12.84 -10.46
CA ASP A 12 18.40 13.38 -9.93
C ASP A 12 18.26 14.89 -9.86
N CYS A 13 18.93 15.50 -8.90
CA CYS A 13 18.99 16.93 -8.71
C CYS A 13 20.45 17.34 -8.49
N THR A 14 20.96 18.16 -9.38
CA THR A 14 22.29 18.73 -9.23
C THR A 14 22.16 20.25 -9.06
N GLU A 15 22.59 20.74 -7.90
CA GLU A 15 22.62 22.16 -7.60
C GLU A 15 23.96 22.79 -8.04
N GLY A 16 23.93 24.09 -8.30
CA GLY A 16 25.14 24.89 -8.52
C GLY A 16 25.85 24.65 -9.86
N ILE A 17 25.10 24.31 -10.91
CA ILE A 17 25.66 24.20 -12.25
C ILE A 17 26.05 25.58 -12.76
N GLU A 18 27.34 25.83 -12.87
CA GLU A 18 27.89 27.05 -13.43
C GLU A 18 28.07 26.90 -14.95
N LEU A 19 27.22 27.56 -15.71
CA LEU A 19 27.33 27.59 -17.17
C LEU A 19 28.47 28.56 -17.58
N LYS A 20 29.55 28.01 -18.12
CA LYS A 20 30.70 28.82 -18.61
C LYS A 20 30.46 29.21 -20.05
N GLN A 21 30.60 30.50 -20.35
CA GLN A 21 30.55 31.00 -21.70
C GLN A 21 31.89 30.66 -22.43
N THR A 22 32.00 29.42 -22.90
CA THR A 22 33.17 28.91 -23.62
C THR A 22 32.72 28.34 -24.95
N ALA A 23 33.65 28.27 -25.93
CA ALA A 23 33.39 27.63 -27.22
C ALA A 23 33.38 26.09 -27.13
N ALA A 24 33.73 25.51 -25.98
CA ALA A 24 33.76 24.08 -25.75
C ALA A 24 32.42 23.59 -25.16
N ALA A 25 32.01 22.38 -25.55
CA ALA A 25 30.86 21.72 -24.96
C ALA A 25 31.07 21.48 -23.45
N GLN A 26 30.03 21.72 -22.65
CA GLN A 26 30.01 21.43 -21.26
C GLN A 26 29.14 20.16 -21.03
N THR A 27 29.70 19.16 -20.40
CA THR A 27 28.99 17.90 -20.08
C THR A 27 28.56 17.92 -18.63
N ILE A 28 27.27 17.63 -18.38
CA ILE A 28 26.72 17.41 -17.07
C ILE A 28 26.34 15.92 -16.99
N VAL A 29 26.83 15.24 -15.96
CA VAL A 29 26.53 13.83 -15.72
C VAL A 29 25.54 13.75 -14.56
N LEU A 30 24.42 13.07 -14.78
CA LEU A 30 23.37 12.83 -13.80
C LEU A 30 23.34 11.35 -13.46
N TYR A 31 23.01 11.05 -12.20
CA TYR A 31 22.89 9.67 -11.66
C TYR A 31 21.50 9.49 -11.02
N PRO A 32 20.44 9.27 -11.83
CA PRO A 32 19.10 9.16 -11.32
C PRO A 32 18.97 8.00 -10.31
N GLU A 33 18.27 8.28 -9.20
CA GLU A 33 17.88 7.29 -8.23
C GLU A 33 16.36 7.10 -8.20
N LEU A 34 15.88 5.95 -7.75
CA LEU A 34 14.46 5.66 -7.63
C LEU A 34 13.81 6.61 -6.61
N SER A 35 12.80 7.36 -7.04
CA SER A 35 12.16 8.42 -6.25
C SER A 35 10.82 7.99 -5.64
N VAL A 36 10.46 6.72 -5.78
CA VAL A 36 9.26 6.13 -5.16
C VAL A 36 9.66 5.12 -4.12
N CYS A 37 8.80 4.97 -3.11
CA CYS A 37 8.92 3.99 -2.05
C CYS A 37 8.06 2.76 -2.39
N ARG A 38 8.55 1.58 -2.08
CA ARG A 38 7.82 0.33 -2.22
C ARG A 38 7.30 -0.13 -0.87
N TYR A 39 6.01 -0.41 -0.82
CA TYR A 39 5.35 -1.03 0.32
C TYR A 39 4.93 -2.43 -0.07
N THR A 40 5.34 -3.43 0.69
CA THR A 40 4.96 -4.83 0.50
C THR A 40 4.14 -5.28 1.70
N VAL A 41 3.09 -6.02 1.44
CA VAL A 41 2.17 -6.55 2.45
C VAL A 41 2.22 -8.06 2.41
N GLU A 42 2.36 -8.67 3.56
CA GLU A 42 2.32 -10.12 3.76
C GLU A 42 1.37 -10.44 4.92
N ILE A 43 0.31 -11.20 4.65
CA ILE A 43 -0.65 -11.62 5.69
C ILE A 43 -0.53 -13.13 5.83
N ARG A 44 -0.07 -13.55 7.00
CA ARG A 44 0.10 -14.97 7.39
C ARG A 44 -1.12 -15.45 8.14
N ASN A 45 -1.27 -16.76 8.25
CA ASN A 45 -2.31 -17.41 9.06
C ASN A 45 -3.73 -16.91 8.74
N ALA A 46 -3.99 -16.54 7.48
CA ALA A 46 -5.30 -16.12 7.03
C ALA A 46 -6.25 -17.33 6.95
N GLU A 47 -7.44 -17.16 7.52
CA GLU A 47 -8.44 -18.22 7.55
C GLU A 47 -9.26 -18.26 6.25
N ASN A 48 -9.73 -19.44 5.90
CA ASN A 48 -10.73 -19.64 4.84
C ASN A 48 -10.38 -19.08 3.45
N LEU A 49 -9.10 -18.82 3.14
CA LEU A 49 -8.63 -18.29 1.85
C LEU A 49 -9.09 -19.10 0.63
N LYS A 50 -9.42 -20.37 0.81
CA LYS A 50 -9.94 -21.22 -0.29
C LYS A 50 -11.31 -20.75 -0.81
N TYR A 51 -12.02 -19.93 -0.06
CA TYR A 51 -13.33 -19.40 -0.44
C TYR A 51 -13.26 -17.97 -1.01
N VAL A 52 -12.07 -17.38 -1.09
CA VAL A 52 -11.87 -16.04 -1.65
C VAL A 52 -11.93 -16.11 -3.17
N SER A 53 -12.83 -15.32 -3.76
CA SER A 53 -12.96 -15.10 -5.20
C SER A 53 -12.23 -13.86 -5.69
N GLY A 54 -12.08 -12.84 -4.82
CA GLY A 54 -11.33 -11.63 -5.08
C GLY A 54 -10.78 -11.03 -3.80
N ILE A 55 -9.56 -10.45 -3.88
CA ILE A 55 -8.93 -9.79 -2.75
C ILE A 55 -8.13 -8.58 -3.25
N SER A 56 -8.21 -7.50 -2.51
CA SER A 56 -7.45 -6.27 -2.77
C SER A 56 -7.17 -5.57 -1.45
N GLY A 57 -6.38 -4.52 -1.48
CA GLY A 57 -6.10 -3.74 -0.29
C GLY A 57 -5.99 -2.24 -0.56
N SER A 58 -5.87 -1.47 0.49
CA SER A 58 -5.50 -0.06 0.42
C SER A 58 -4.69 0.34 1.64
N LEU A 59 -3.75 1.27 1.44
CA LEU A 59 -2.94 1.85 2.52
C LEU A 59 -3.17 3.35 2.57
N SER A 60 -3.51 3.85 3.77
CA SER A 60 -3.78 5.27 4.00
C SER A 60 -2.55 6.04 4.46
N SER A 61 -2.68 7.36 4.51
CA SER A 61 -1.67 8.32 5.01
C SER A 61 -0.35 8.30 4.24
N LEU A 62 -0.42 7.95 2.95
CA LEU A 62 0.70 8.05 2.03
C LEU A 62 0.79 9.46 1.44
N ALA A 63 1.99 9.88 1.04
CA ALA A 63 2.19 11.19 0.44
C ALA A 63 1.52 11.28 -0.94
N GLY A 64 0.72 12.33 -1.16
CA GLY A 64 -0.05 12.54 -2.38
C GLY A 64 0.78 13.04 -3.57
N GLY A 65 2.04 13.42 -3.38
CA GLY A 65 2.93 13.91 -4.42
C GLY A 65 4.38 14.01 -4.00
N LEU A 66 5.25 14.15 -4.99
CA LEU A 66 6.67 14.42 -4.84
C LEU A 66 6.96 15.78 -5.47
N LEU A 67 7.87 16.56 -4.89
CA LEU A 67 8.38 17.83 -5.42
C LEU A 67 9.79 17.59 -5.99
N PRO A 68 9.91 17.16 -7.24
CA PRO A 68 11.21 16.89 -7.85
C PRO A 68 12.05 18.18 -7.93
N GLY A 69 13.34 18.06 -7.63
CA GLY A 69 14.26 19.19 -7.67
C GLY A 69 14.44 19.95 -6.34
N VAL A 70 13.74 19.60 -5.29
CA VAL A 70 13.92 20.18 -3.94
C VAL A 70 14.71 19.25 -3.01
N GLY A 71 15.01 18.06 -3.45
CA GLY A 71 15.68 16.98 -2.70
C GLY A 71 14.83 15.69 -2.69
N TYR A 72 15.46 14.60 -2.35
CA TYR A 72 14.84 13.28 -2.40
C TYR A 72 13.69 13.08 -1.40
N ASP A 73 13.58 13.95 -0.40
CA ASP A 73 12.60 13.82 0.70
C ASP A 73 11.50 14.89 0.63
N ALA A 74 11.44 15.66 -0.46
CA ALA A 74 10.42 16.70 -0.61
C ALA A 74 9.10 16.09 -1.10
N ILE A 75 8.34 15.52 -0.17
CA ILE A 75 6.99 15.00 -0.40
C ILE A 75 5.94 16.04 -0.02
N SER A 76 4.76 15.92 -0.63
CA SER A 76 3.64 16.80 -0.28
C SER A 76 3.07 16.47 1.10
N GLU A 77 2.57 17.48 1.79
CA GLU A 77 1.87 17.30 3.07
C GLU A 77 0.45 16.69 2.89
N GLU A 78 -0.03 16.58 1.65
CA GLU A 78 -1.30 15.95 1.34
C GLU A 78 -1.20 14.45 1.56
N CYS A 79 -2.05 13.92 2.46
CA CYS A 79 -2.12 12.49 2.72
C CYS A 79 -3.23 11.84 1.91
N VAL A 80 -2.90 10.75 1.24
CA VAL A 80 -3.80 10.01 0.35
C VAL A 80 -3.89 8.54 0.74
N THR A 81 -4.92 7.86 0.23
CA THR A 81 -5.07 6.42 0.31
C THR A 81 -4.83 5.83 -1.08
N ILE A 82 -3.95 4.83 -1.16
CA ILE A 82 -3.59 4.17 -2.41
C ILE A 82 -4.10 2.73 -2.37
N PRO A 83 -4.96 2.34 -3.33
CA PRO A 83 -5.39 0.95 -3.47
C PRO A 83 -4.30 0.11 -4.14
N PHE A 84 -4.32 -1.20 -3.88
CA PHE A 84 -3.44 -2.16 -4.52
C PHE A 84 -4.13 -3.51 -4.71
N ASP A 85 -3.67 -4.26 -5.70
CA ASP A 85 -4.09 -5.63 -5.91
C ASP A 85 -3.37 -6.56 -4.93
N ALA A 86 -4.10 -7.47 -4.35
CA ALA A 86 -3.56 -8.52 -3.50
C ALA A 86 -3.77 -9.89 -4.13
N ALA A 87 -2.90 -10.82 -3.83
CA ALA A 87 -2.92 -12.17 -4.34
C ALA A 87 -2.91 -13.20 -3.21
N VAL A 88 -3.69 -14.24 -3.38
CA VAL A 88 -3.67 -15.41 -2.49
C VAL A 88 -2.68 -16.43 -3.05
N SER A 89 -1.80 -16.94 -2.21
CA SER A 89 -0.85 -17.99 -2.58
C SER A 89 -1.54 -19.24 -3.10
N ALA A 90 -0.83 -20.03 -3.92
CA ALA A 90 -1.39 -21.25 -4.54
C ALA A 90 -1.83 -22.29 -3.48
N ASP A 91 -1.13 -22.38 -2.37
CA ASP A 91 -1.45 -23.26 -1.23
C ASP A 91 -2.53 -22.69 -0.28
N LYS A 92 -3.03 -21.48 -0.58
CA LYS A 92 -4.09 -20.82 0.21
C LYS A 92 -3.72 -20.55 1.68
N THR A 93 -2.46 -20.24 1.93
CA THR A 93 -1.96 -19.97 3.29
C THR A 93 -1.53 -18.52 3.51
N LEU A 94 -1.29 -17.78 2.42
CA LEU A 94 -0.69 -16.46 2.45
C LEU A 94 -1.43 -15.51 1.52
N VAL A 95 -1.54 -14.25 1.95
CA VAL A 95 -1.95 -13.13 1.10
C VAL A 95 -0.78 -12.18 0.95
N THR A 96 -0.48 -11.79 -0.28
CA THR A 96 0.58 -10.83 -0.58
C THR A 96 0.07 -9.69 -1.44
N GLY A 97 0.65 -8.52 -1.28
CA GLY A 97 0.37 -7.35 -2.11
C GLY A 97 1.54 -6.39 -2.13
N SER A 98 1.55 -5.49 -3.07
CA SER A 98 2.55 -4.42 -3.12
C SER A 98 1.99 -3.18 -3.80
N LEU A 99 2.50 -2.02 -3.40
CA LEU A 99 2.20 -0.75 -4.02
C LEU A 99 3.43 0.15 -4.03
N LEU A 100 3.44 1.11 -4.94
CA LEU A 100 4.39 2.21 -4.96
C LEU A 100 3.70 3.48 -4.43
N ALA A 101 4.45 4.32 -3.72
CA ALA A 101 4.03 5.64 -3.28
C ALA A 101 5.22 6.59 -3.26
N PHE A 102 4.99 7.89 -3.14
CA PHE A 102 6.06 8.88 -2.99
C PHE A 102 6.69 8.90 -1.58
N GLY A 103 6.16 8.13 -0.66
CA GLY A 103 6.52 8.08 0.74
C GLY A 103 5.28 8.07 1.62
N HIS A 104 5.45 8.21 2.91
CA HIS A 104 4.36 8.30 3.86
C HIS A 104 4.38 9.63 4.63
N CYS A 105 3.21 10.09 5.07
CA CYS A 105 3.11 11.29 5.86
C CYS A 105 3.75 11.06 7.23
N ALA A 106 4.84 11.77 7.53
CA ALA A 106 5.58 11.65 8.78
C ALA A 106 4.89 12.31 10.00
N ALA A 107 3.77 13.03 9.78
CA ALA A 107 3.02 13.63 10.85
C ALA A 107 2.44 12.56 11.77
N THR A 108 2.87 12.55 13.03
CA THR A 108 2.50 11.57 14.07
C THR A 108 1.00 11.47 14.38
N GLN A 109 0.19 12.35 13.81
CA GLN A 109 -1.27 12.36 13.98
C GLN A 109 -2.02 11.51 12.94
N ASN A 110 -1.35 11.08 11.89
CA ASN A 110 -1.99 10.31 10.81
C ASN A 110 -1.66 8.83 10.95
N ALA A 111 -2.57 8.06 11.51
CA ALA A 111 -2.45 6.61 11.53
C ALA A 111 -2.41 6.04 10.12
N HIS A 112 -1.52 5.10 9.88
CA HIS A 112 -1.44 4.33 8.64
C HIS A 112 -2.35 3.11 8.74
N GLN A 113 -3.49 3.17 8.07
CA GLN A 113 -4.46 2.07 8.07
C GLN A 113 -4.31 1.23 6.81
N LEU A 114 -4.05 -0.04 7.01
CA LEU A 114 -4.10 -1.05 5.97
C LEU A 114 -5.48 -1.69 5.98
N THR A 115 -6.25 -1.50 4.91
CA THR A 115 -7.56 -2.12 4.76
C THR A 115 -7.49 -3.21 3.70
N ILE A 116 -7.94 -4.41 4.04
CA ILE A 116 -8.04 -5.55 3.14
C ILE A 116 -9.51 -5.78 2.80
N TYR A 117 -9.80 -5.85 1.52
CA TYR A 117 -11.13 -6.11 0.97
C TYR A 117 -11.16 -7.51 0.38
N ALA A 118 -12.09 -8.33 0.83
CA ALA A 118 -12.26 -9.70 0.35
C ALA A 118 -13.68 -9.93 -0.16
N VAL A 119 -13.78 -10.57 -1.32
CA VAL A 119 -15.02 -11.08 -1.87
C VAL A 119 -14.97 -12.60 -1.79
N LEU A 120 -15.97 -13.21 -1.18
CA LEU A 120 -16.04 -14.67 -1.03
C LEU A 120 -16.83 -15.32 -2.20
N ALA A 121 -16.80 -16.63 -2.27
CA ALA A 121 -17.45 -17.39 -3.31
C ALA A 121 -18.99 -17.28 -3.34
N ASP A 122 -19.60 -16.84 -2.24
CA ASP A 122 -21.03 -16.52 -2.11
C ASP A 122 -21.35 -15.05 -2.43
N GLU A 123 -20.38 -14.32 -3.02
CA GLU A 123 -20.44 -12.88 -3.33
C GLU A 123 -20.49 -11.96 -2.10
N SER A 124 -20.41 -12.50 -0.88
CA SER A 124 -20.31 -11.68 0.32
C SER A 124 -19.00 -10.87 0.33
N LYS A 125 -19.11 -9.62 0.80
CA LYS A 125 -18.02 -8.64 0.80
C LYS A 125 -17.63 -8.29 2.21
N TRP A 126 -16.35 -8.42 2.51
CA TRP A 126 -15.78 -8.17 3.83
C TRP A 126 -14.60 -7.23 3.75
N TYR A 127 -14.42 -6.36 4.73
CA TYR A 127 -13.20 -5.59 4.87
C TYR A 127 -12.69 -5.61 6.31
N TYR A 128 -11.38 -5.57 6.43
CA TYR A 128 -10.64 -5.62 7.68
C TYR A 128 -9.63 -4.50 7.68
N THR A 129 -9.58 -3.71 8.76
CA THR A 129 -8.66 -2.57 8.89
C THR A 129 -7.69 -2.83 10.03
N TYR A 130 -6.41 -2.59 9.75
CA TYR A 130 -5.30 -2.79 10.67
C TYR A 130 -4.51 -1.50 10.80
N ASP A 131 -4.13 -1.10 12.01
CA ASP A 131 -3.17 -0.03 12.22
C ASP A 131 -1.75 -0.59 12.01
N VAL A 132 -1.04 -0.06 11.04
CA VAL A 132 0.32 -0.48 10.68
C VAL A 132 1.32 0.66 10.85
N THR A 133 0.95 1.69 11.61
CA THR A 133 1.71 2.92 11.80
C THR A 133 3.12 2.63 12.32
N ASP A 134 3.23 1.80 13.36
CA ASP A 134 4.51 1.47 13.97
C ASP A 134 5.41 0.68 13.02
N GLN A 135 4.86 -0.25 12.23
CA GLN A 135 5.64 -1.01 11.26
C GLN A 135 6.20 -0.10 10.16
N ILE A 136 5.44 0.87 9.71
CA ILE A 136 5.87 1.83 8.69
C ILE A 136 6.94 2.76 9.25
N HIS A 137 6.69 3.39 10.41
CA HIS A 137 7.60 4.38 10.97
C HIS A 137 8.91 3.76 11.50
N SER A 138 8.87 2.52 11.97
CA SER A 138 10.05 1.79 12.46
C SER A 138 10.78 0.99 11.38
N ALA A 139 10.32 1.02 10.14
CA ALA A 139 10.95 0.27 9.05
C ALA A 139 12.43 0.67 8.88
N PRO A 140 13.36 -0.29 8.82
CA PRO A 140 14.80 0.00 8.70
C PRO A 140 15.18 0.65 7.38
N ASP A 141 14.38 0.42 6.34
CA ASP A 141 14.47 1.08 5.04
C ASP A 141 13.13 1.71 4.70
N GLN A 142 13.06 3.04 4.80
CA GLN A 142 11.84 3.82 4.54
C GLN A 142 11.44 3.82 3.05
N ARG A 143 12.33 3.38 2.16
CA ARG A 143 12.03 3.23 0.72
C ARG A 143 11.52 1.83 0.37
N ASN A 144 11.74 0.83 1.23
CA ASN A 144 11.28 -0.54 1.06
C ASN A 144 10.64 -1.04 2.35
N VAL A 145 9.42 -0.63 2.59
CA VAL A 145 8.67 -0.96 3.80
C VAL A 145 8.01 -2.32 3.62
N HIS A 146 8.22 -3.21 4.60
CA HIS A 146 7.60 -4.53 4.62
C HIS A 146 6.63 -4.62 5.80
N ILE A 147 5.34 -4.78 5.49
CA ILE A 147 4.26 -4.86 6.46
C ILE A 147 3.85 -6.33 6.60
N VAL A 148 3.91 -6.85 7.81
CA VAL A 148 3.52 -8.22 8.11
C VAL A 148 2.33 -8.22 9.07
N LEU A 149 1.26 -8.90 8.68
CA LEU A 149 0.10 -9.16 9.53
C LEU A 149 0.02 -10.64 9.86
N ASP A 150 -0.42 -10.94 11.07
CA ASP A 150 -0.70 -12.29 11.52
C ASP A 150 -2.20 -12.45 11.78
N GLY A 151 -2.85 -13.24 10.93
CA GLY A 151 -4.28 -13.46 10.96
C GLY A 151 -5.07 -12.56 10.01
N LEU A 152 -6.02 -13.19 9.32
CA LEU A 152 -7.11 -12.54 8.58
C LEU A 152 -8.33 -13.46 8.76
N PRO A 153 -9.25 -13.14 9.67
CA PRO A 153 -10.33 -14.04 10.08
C PRO A 153 -11.51 -14.01 9.10
N LEU A 154 -11.30 -14.49 7.88
CA LEU A 154 -12.37 -14.58 6.88
C LEU A 154 -13.41 -15.61 7.32
N PRO A 155 -14.71 -15.29 7.20
CA PRO A 155 -15.76 -16.25 7.51
C PRO A 155 -15.85 -17.36 6.46
N LYS A 156 -16.53 -18.42 6.78
CA LYS A 156 -16.93 -19.42 5.78
C LYS A 156 -18.18 -18.90 5.06
N PRO A 157 -18.25 -19.03 3.73
CA PRO A 157 -19.45 -18.69 2.99
C PRO A 157 -20.64 -19.50 3.48
N ILE A 158 -21.80 -18.88 3.50
CA ILE A 158 -23.06 -19.55 3.87
C ILE A 158 -23.48 -20.40 2.65
N VAL A 159 -23.28 -21.71 2.75
CA VAL A 159 -23.80 -22.64 1.75
C VAL A 159 -25.31 -22.77 1.97
N ASN A 160 -26.10 -21.95 1.31
CA ASN A 160 -27.55 -22.04 1.38
C ASN A 160 -28.06 -23.31 0.68
N GLY A 161 -28.31 -24.33 1.45
CA GLY A 161 -29.19 -25.43 1.07
C GLY A 161 -30.65 -25.06 1.27
N GLY A 162 -31.18 -24.09 0.52
CA GLY A 162 -32.62 -23.79 0.49
C GLY A 162 -33.00 -22.36 0.84
N GLY A 163 -33.25 -21.53 -0.14
CA GLY A 163 -34.37 -20.61 -0.17
C GLY A 163 -34.26 -19.25 0.54
N PHE A 164 -33.11 -18.80 0.99
CA PHE A 164 -32.95 -17.41 1.45
C PHE A 164 -31.69 -16.82 0.77
N GLN A 165 -31.89 -15.91 -0.18
CA GLN A 165 -30.83 -15.09 -0.70
C GLN A 165 -30.86 -13.74 0.04
N PRO A 166 -30.01 -13.51 1.05
CA PRO A 166 -29.76 -12.14 1.48
C PRO A 166 -28.93 -11.47 0.38
N SER A 167 -29.48 -10.48 -0.28
CA SER A 167 -28.69 -9.59 -1.12
C SER A 167 -27.88 -8.70 -0.19
N VAL A 168 -26.56 -8.93 -0.10
CA VAL A 168 -25.66 -8.06 0.66
C VAL A 168 -25.04 -7.10 -0.33
N ASP A 169 -25.67 -5.95 -0.51
CA ASP A 169 -25.12 -4.88 -1.35
C ASP A 169 -24.05 -4.03 -0.64
N GLU A 170 -23.80 -4.29 0.66
CA GLU A 170 -22.88 -3.50 1.48
C GLU A 170 -21.70 -4.32 1.99
N TRP A 171 -20.53 -3.66 2.12
CA TRP A 171 -19.35 -4.22 2.77
C TRP A 171 -19.58 -4.37 4.27
N GLN A 172 -19.23 -5.53 4.81
CA GLN A 172 -19.25 -5.75 6.25
C GLN A 172 -17.88 -5.42 6.84
N SER A 173 -17.87 -4.57 7.89
CA SER A 173 -16.66 -4.17 8.60
C SER A 173 -16.37 -5.10 9.76
N VAL A 174 -15.07 -5.39 9.95
CA VAL A 174 -14.57 -6.04 11.16
C VAL A 174 -13.35 -5.26 11.62
N ASP A 175 -13.44 -4.67 12.80
CA ASP A 175 -12.30 -4.06 13.47
C ASP A 175 -11.52 -5.18 14.18
N VAL A 176 -10.23 -5.29 13.87
CA VAL A 176 -9.35 -6.29 14.46
C VAL A 176 -8.28 -5.58 15.28
N ASP A 177 -8.40 -5.66 16.60
CA ASP A 177 -7.35 -5.25 17.52
C ASP A 177 -6.27 -6.34 17.55
N ILE A 178 -5.06 -6.02 17.14
CA ILE A 178 -3.91 -6.91 17.26
C ILE A 178 -3.15 -6.49 18.52
N GLU A 179 -3.24 -7.28 19.59
CA GLU A 179 -2.31 -7.15 20.70
C GLU A 179 -0.93 -7.66 20.24
N MET A 180 0.05 -6.77 20.19
CA MET A 180 1.46 -7.06 19.91
C MET A 180 2.24 -7.24 21.20
#